data_c1bc2be67658558cc7da27344eae4a4c
#
_entry.id   c1bc2be67658558cc7da27344eae4a4c
#
_cell.length_a   1.000
_cell.length_b   1.000
_cell.length_c   1.000
_cell.angle_alpha   90.00
_cell.angle_beta   90.00
_cell.angle_gamma   90.00
#
_symmetry.space_group_name_H-M   'P 1'
#
loop_
_entity.id
_entity.type
_entity.pdbx_description
1 polymer ?
#
loop_
_entity_poly.entity_id
_entity_poly.type
_entity_poly.pdbx_seq_one_letter_code
_entity_poly.pdbx_strand_id
1 'polypeptide(L)'
;KDDMTDSIQMAIRFTMMIAIPCAVGLGVLNSSINGLIFGATYAKGLGAAMLRVGAVSVIFYCLSTLTNGILQGMGKMRVPVRHSAISVVVNIVVLWLLLTYTDCKTYGLVFATMAFSLVMCLLNAHSIKKYTGFHQEITKTFIKPALSAAVMGVVCFLIQYAVQSVLPFGRVCFAVCVIIAV
;
A
#
# COMPACT_ATOMS: atom_id res chain seq x y z
N LYS A 1 26.00 -2.00 -17.27
CA LYS A 1 25.48 -1.40 -16.00
C LYS A 1 24.26 -0.54 -16.28
N ASP A 2 24.27 0.21 -17.38
CA ASP A 2 23.18 1.11 -17.75
C ASP A 2 21.89 0.34 -18.05
N ASP A 3 21.95 -0.76 -18.81
CA ASP A 3 20.80 -1.62 -19.12
C ASP A 3 20.12 -2.20 -17.86
N MET A 4 20.91 -2.56 -16.84
CA MET A 4 20.38 -3.08 -15.59
C MET A 4 19.70 -1.98 -14.77
N THR A 5 20.26 -0.79 -14.78
CA THR A 5 19.69 0.39 -14.09
C THR A 5 18.37 0.79 -14.73
N ASP A 6 18.30 0.80 -16.07
CA ASP A 6 17.08 1.11 -16.81
C ASP A 6 15.98 0.07 -16.58
N SER A 7 16.34 -1.22 -16.53
CA SER A 7 15.40 -2.29 -16.22
C SER A 7 14.84 -2.17 -14.81
N ILE A 8 15.66 -1.84 -13.81
CA ILE A 8 15.24 -1.60 -12.43
C ILE A 8 14.28 -0.40 -12.37
N GLN A 9 14.63 0.70 -13.05
CA GLN A 9 13.82 1.90 -13.08
C GLN A 9 12.46 1.65 -13.72
N MET A 10 12.43 0.91 -14.82
CA MET A 10 11.21 0.53 -15.52
C MET A 10 10.32 -0.34 -14.61
N ALA A 11 10.89 -1.35 -13.95
CA ALA A 11 10.15 -2.21 -13.02
C ALA A 11 9.52 -1.42 -11.86
N ILE A 12 10.27 -0.48 -11.26
CA ILE A 12 9.76 0.38 -10.19
C ILE A 12 8.63 1.27 -10.71
N ARG A 13 8.76 1.86 -11.90
CA ARG A 13 7.70 2.70 -12.50
C ARG A 13 6.42 1.89 -12.73
N PHE A 14 6.50 0.72 -13.36
CA PHE A 14 5.34 -0.13 -13.59
C PHE A 14 4.66 -0.55 -12.28
N THR A 15 5.44 -0.95 -11.29
CA THR A 15 4.88 -1.32 -9.98
C THR A 15 4.16 -0.14 -9.34
N MET A 16 4.72 1.07 -9.38
CA MET A 16 4.09 2.26 -8.81
C MET A 16 2.84 2.71 -9.59
N MET A 17 2.82 2.55 -10.92
CA MET A 17 1.64 2.81 -11.74
C MET A 17 0.43 1.95 -11.35
N ILE A 18 0.67 0.75 -10.82
CA ILE A 18 -0.39 -0.16 -10.35
C ILE A 18 -0.65 0.05 -8.85
N ALA A 19 0.40 0.12 -8.03
CA ALA A 19 0.28 0.17 -6.57
C ALA A 19 -0.42 1.43 -6.07
N ILE A 20 -0.13 2.59 -6.66
CA ILE A 20 -0.70 3.87 -6.21
C ILE A 20 -2.22 3.94 -6.49
N PRO A 21 -2.73 3.63 -7.71
CA PRO A 21 -4.17 3.56 -7.94
C PRO A 21 -4.87 2.52 -7.08
N CYS A 22 -4.28 1.34 -6.89
CA CYS A 22 -4.84 0.31 -6.01
C CYS A 22 -4.97 0.79 -4.56
N ALA A 23 -3.94 1.46 -4.03
CA ALA A 23 -3.97 2.01 -2.68
C ALA A 23 -5.04 3.09 -2.54
N VAL A 24 -5.16 4.00 -3.52
CA VAL A 24 -6.21 5.02 -3.54
C VAL A 24 -7.60 4.38 -3.62
N GLY A 25 -7.79 3.39 -4.50
CA GLY A 25 -9.03 2.64 -4.63
C GLY A 25 -9.44 1.96 -3.32
N LEU A 26 -8.51 1.25 -2.65
CA LEU A 26 -8.74 0.65 -1.33
C LEU A 26 -9.07 1.70 -0.27
N GLY A 27 -8.40 2.85 -0.29
CA GLY A 27 -8.63 3.94 0.63
C GLY A 27 -10.00 4.61 0.46
N VAL A 28 -10.46 4.81 -0.77
CA VAL A 28 -11.76 5.43 -1.10
C VAL A 28 -12.90 4.45 -0.90
N LEU A 29 -12.78 3.22 -1.43
CA LEU A 29 -13.82 2.21 -1.39
C LEU A 29 -13.86 1.38 -0.09
N ASN A 30 -13.10 1.77 0.95
CA ASN A 30 -13.01 1.02 2.19
C ASN A 30 -14.36 0.63 2.78
N SER A 31 -15.33 1.55 2.82
CA SER A 31 -16.68 1.29 3.32
C SER A 31 -17.45 0.30 2.47
N SER A 32 -17.34 0.41 1.14
CA SER A 32 -18.03 -0.47 0.21
C SER A 32 -17.45 -1.88 0.26
N ILE A 33 -16.13 -2.01 0.27
CA ILE A 33 -15.44 -3.30 0.38
C ILE A 33 -15.76 -3.98 1.71
N ASN A 34 -15.68 -3.25 2.81
CA ASN A 34 -15.96 -3.79 4.14
C ASN A 34 -17.44 -4.16 4.29
N GLY A 35 -18.36 -3.34 3.75
CA GLY A 35 -19.78 -3.60 3.72
C GLY A 35 -20.16 -4.81 2.86
N LEU A 36 -19.46 -5.04 1.76
CA LEU A 36 -19.65 -6.20 0.89
C LEU A 36 -19.23 -7.50 1.59
N ILE A 37 -18.07 -7.50 2.25
CA ILE A 37 -17.50 -8.70 2.89
C ILE A 37 -18.22 -9.03 4.18
N PHE A 38 -18.40 -8.06 5.07
CA PHE A 38 -18.89 -8.26 6.43
C PHE A 38 -20.37 -7.84 6.64
N GLY A 39 -20.98 -7.19 5.65
CA GLY A 39 -22.34 -6.70 5.67
C GLY A 39 -22.45 -5.22 6.06
N ALA A 40 -23.67 -4.66 5.84
CA ALA A 40 -23.94 -3.22 5.98
C ALA A 40 -23.64 -2.66 7.38
N THR A 41 -23.84 -3.45 8.43
CA THR A 41 -23.57 -3.07 9.82
C THR A 41 -22.09 -2.72 10.06
N TYR A 42 -21.19 -3.39 9.35
CA TYR A 42 -19.75 -3.20 9.49
C TYR A 42 -19.14 -2.26 8.43
N ALA A 43 -19.94 -1.74 7.51
CA ALA A 43 -19.46 -0.89 6.41
C ALA A 43 -18.72 0.36 6.89
N LYS A 44 -19.18 0.97 7.98
CA LYS A 44 -18.56 2.16 8.63
C LYS A 44 -17.84 1.81 9.94
N GLY A 45 -17.61 0.54 10.20
CA GLY A 45 -16.98 0.06 11.43
C GLY A 45 -15.45 0.23 11.45
N LEU A 46 -14.85 -0.26 12.53
CA LEU A 46 -13.42 -0.23 12.79
C LEU A 46 -12.62 -0.83 11.62
N GLY A 47 -13.11 -1.91 10.99
CA GLY A 47 -12.47 -2.56 9.85
C GLY A 47 -12.30 -1.64 8.63
N ALA A 48 -13.32 -0.82 8.33
CA ALA A 48 -13.24 0.15 7.23
C ALA A 48 -12.21 1.24 7.52
N ALA A 49 -12.16 1.74 8.76
CA ALA A 49 -11.15 2.71 9.17
C ALA A 49 -9.72 2.14 9.09
N MET A 50 -9.55 0.88 9.54
CA MET A 50 -8.26 0.17 9.42
C MET A 50 -7.85 -0.05 7.96
N LEU A 51 -8.79 -0.42 7.09
CA LEU A 51 -8.52 -0.59 5.66
C LEU A 51 -8.09 0.72 5.01
N ARG A 52 -8.71 1.84 5.40
CA ARG A 52 -8.35 3.18 4.92
C ARG A 52 -6.93 3.58 5.31
N VAL A 53 -6.54 3.37 6.56
CA VAL A 53 -5.18 3.65 7.03
C VAL A 53 -4.19 2.67 6.42
N GLY A 54 -4.55 1.39 6.35
CA GLY A 54 -3.73 0.32 5.78
C GLY A 54 -3.48 0.47 4.27
N ALA A 55 -4.36 1.17 3.54
CA ALA A 55 -4.19 1.41 2.11
C ALA A 55 -2.86 2.10 1.78
N VAL A 56 -2.37 2.98 2.65
CA VAL A 56 -1.06 3.62 2.48
C VAL A 56 0.09 2.61 2.57
N SER A 57 -0.04 1.60 3.44
CA SER A 57 1.00 0.57 3.61
C SER A 57 1.16 -0.31 2.36
N VAL A 58 0.12 -0.43 1.52
CA VAL A 58 0.15 -1.22 0.28
C VAL A 58 1.24 -0.69 -0.66
N ILE A 59 1.42 0.63 -0.78
CA ILE A 59 2.44 1.25 -1.64
C ILE A 59 3.84 0.80 -1.19
N PHE A 60 4.13 0.90 0.10
CA PHE A 60 5.43 0.50 0.66
C PHE A 60 5.64 -1.01 0.56
N TYR A 61 4.57 -1.78 0.73
CA TYR A 61 4.63 -3.24 0.64
C TYR A 61 4.92 -3.70 -0.79
N CYS A 62 4.26 -3.13 -1.79
CA CYS A 62 4.55 -3.41 -3.20
C CYS A 62 5.99 -3.05 -3.56
N LEU A 63 6.47 -1.88 -3.11
CA LEU A 63 7.84 -1.44 -3.36
C LEU A 63 8.86 -2.34 -2.65
N SER A 64 8.61 -2.75 -1.41
CA SER A 64 9.50 -3.66 -0.68
C SER A 64 9.57 -5.04 -1.35
N THR A 65 8.45 -5.55 -1.83
CA THR A 65 8.38 -6.85 -2.53
C THR A 65 9.15 -6.80 -3.85
N LEU A 66 8.94 -5.74 -4.64
CA LEU A 66 9.68 -5.55 -5.87
C LEU A 66 11.20 -5.45 -5.62
N THR A 67 11.61 -4.62 -4.67
CA THR A 67 13.02 -4.44 -4.34
C THR A 67 13.68 -5.70 -3.79
N ASN A 68 12.94 -6.56 -3.09
CA ASN A 68 13.37 -7.91 -2.72
C ASN A 68 13.64 -8.75 -3.99
N GLY A 69 12.71 -8.75 -4.95
CA GLY A 69 12.88 -9.47 -6.21
C GLY A 69 14.12 -8.98 -7.00
N ILE A 70 14.34 -7.67 -7.05
CA ILE A 70 15.53 -7.07 -7.70
C ILE A 70 16.82 -7.56 -7.03
N LEU A 71 16.91 -7.52 -5.70
CA LEU A 71 18.09 -8.00 -4.96
C LEU A 71 18.32 -9.50 -5.14
N GLN A 72 17.26 -10.30 -5.21
CA GLN A 72 17.33 -11.73 -5.49
C GLN A 72 17.81 -11.99 -6.93
N GLY A 73 17.28 -11.26 -7.90
CA GLY A 73 17.72 -11.34 -9.31
C GLY A 73 19.17 -10.97 -9.52
N MET A 74 19.72 -10.08 -8.69
CA MET A 74 21.16 -9.77 -8.66
C MET A 74 22.01 -10.83 -7.95
N GLY A 75 21.45 -11.96 -7.55
CA GLY A 75 22.15 -13.02 -6.82
C GLY A 75 22.46 -12.70 -5.35
N LYS A 76 21.91 -11.60 -4.82
CA LYS A 76 22.15 -11.14 -3.43
C LYS A 76 21.06 -11.63 -2.47
N MET A 77 20.70 -12.92 -2.53
CA MET A 77 19.60 -13.52 -1.74
C MET A 77 19.71 -13.31 -0.22
N ARG A 78 20.93 -13.22 0.32
CA ARG A 78 21.15 -13.01 1.76
C ARG A 78 20.78 -11.60 2.24
N VAL A 79 20.74 -10.61 1.36
CA VAL A 79 20.49 -9.22 1.71
C VAL A 79 19.02 -9.00 2.08
N PRO A 80 18.01 -9.40 1.26
CA PRO A 80 16.60 -9.29 1.64
C PRO A 80 16.25 -10.05 2.92
N VAL A 81 16.86 -11.22 3.13
CA VAL A 81 16.63 -12.03 4.35
C VAL A 81 17.08 -11.27 5.60
N ARG A 82 18.26 -10.64 5.57
CA ARG A 82 18.73 -9.82 6.68
C ARG A 82 17.85 -8.60 6.91
N HIS A 83 17.42 -7.92 5.83
CA HIS A 83 16.55 -6.76 5.93
C HIS A 83 15.16 -7.13 6.47
N SER A 84 14.62 -8.29 6.08
CA SER A 84 13.35 -8.77 6.61
C SER A 84 13.45 -9.09 8.11
N ALA A 85 14.54 -9.72 8.55
CA ALA A 85 14.76 -9.99 9.96
C ALA A 85 14.81 -8.70 10.81
N ILE A 86 15.55 -7.68 10.33
CA ILE A 86 15.61 -6.36 10.99
C ILE A 86 14.21 -5.72 11.03
N SER A 87 13.49 -5.75 9.89
CA SER A 87 12.16 -5.15 9.79
C SER A 87 11.12 -5.84 10.69
N VAL A 88 11.23 -7.17 10.89
CA VAL A 88 10.39 -7.92 11.82
C VAL A 88 10.67 -7.50 13.27
N VAL A 89 11.94 -7.36 13.64
CA VAL A 89 12.30 -6.88 14.99
C VAL A 89 11.72 -5.48 15.23
N VAL A 90 11.86 -4.57 14.27
CA VAL A 90 11.26 -3.22 14.36
C VAL A 90 9.75 -3.30 14.49
N ASN A 91 9.09 -4.17 13.69
CA ASN A 91 7.64 -4.38 13.77
C ASN A 91 7.21 -4.82 15.17
N ILE A 92 7.90 -5.79 15.76
CA ILE A 92 7.59 -6.29 17.11
C ILE A 92 7.77 -5.18 18.15
N VAL A 93 8.86 -4.42 18.08
CA VAL A 93 9.12 -3.31 19.00
C VAL A 93 8.05 -2.22 18.87
N VAL A 94 7.73 -1.80 17.64
CA VAL A 94 6.69 -0.79 17.39
C VAL A 94 5.32 -1.28 17.86
N LEU A 95 4.98 -2.53 17.58
CA LEU A 95 3.72 -3.13 18.02
C LEU A 95 3.64 -3.18 19.55
N TRP A 96 4.69 -3.61 20.21
CA TRP A 96 4.76 -3.66 21.67
C TRP A 96 4.61 -2.26 22.29
N LEU A 97 5.32 -1.26 21.76
CA LEU A 97 5.21 0.12 22.21
C LEU A 97 3.78 0.67 22.04
N LEU A 98 3.17 0.46 20.86
CA LEU A 98 1.82 0.95 20.58
C LEU A 98 0.77 0.26 21.45
N LEU A 99 0.90 -1.03 21.72
CA LEU A 99 -0.04 -1.76 22.56
C LEU A 99 0.09 -1.40 24.04
N THR A 100 1.33 -1.05 24.50
CA THR A 100 1.57 -0.77 25.90
C THR A 100 1.28 0.68 26.28
N TYR A 101 1.64 1.63 25.39
CA TYR A 101 1.56 3.07 25.69
C TYR A 101 0.37 3.79 25.03
N THR A 102 -0.39 3.12 24.14
CA THR A 102 -1.47 3.77 23.42
C THR A 102 -2.73 2.93 23.50
N ASP A 103 -3.88 3.57 23.80
CA ASP A 103 -5.21 2.91 23.80
C ASP A 103 -5.71 2.50 22.41
N CYS A 104 -4.92 2.78 21.38
CA CYS A 104 -5.22 2.45 19.98
C CYS A 104 -4.94 0.97 19.62
N LYS A 105 -5.43 0.04 20.45
CA LYS A 105 -5.16 -1.41 20.36
C LYS A 105 -5.16 -1.98 18.93
N THR A 106 -6.20 -1.68 18.17
CA THR A 106 -6.39 -2.25 16.83
C THR A 106 -5.65 -1.47 15.75
N TYR A 107 -5.56 -0.15 15.87
CA TYR A 107 -4.77 0.68 14.94
C TYR A 107 -3.26 0.45 15.07
N GLY A 108 -2.80 0.07 16.26
CA GLY A 108 -1.40 -0.27 16.51
C GLY A 108 -0.87 -1.35 15.56
N LEU A 109 -1.71 -2.35 15.24
CA LEU A 109 -1.34 -3.40 14.27
C LEU A 109 -1.09 -2.85 12.87
N VAL A 110 -1.94 -1.93 12.40
CA VAL A 110 -1.80 -1.32 11.06
C VAL A 110 -0.56 -0.44 11.00
N PHE A 111 -0.30 0.37 12.04
CA PHE A 111 0.89 1.20 12.12
C PHE A 111 2.18 0.38 12.22
N ALA A 112 2.17 -0.72 12.96
CA ALA A 112 3.32 -1.63 13.03
C ALA A 112 3.62 -2.27 11.67
N THR A 113 2.58 -2.72 10.94
CA THR A 113 2.73 -3.26 9.58
C THR A 113 3.22 -2.20 8.59
N MET A 114 2.76 -0.96 8.73
CA MET A 114 3.24 0.17 7.92
C MET A 114 4.73 0.46 8.20
N ALA A 115 5.13 0.46 9.48
CA ALA A 115 6.53 0.62 9.88
C ALA A 115 7.42 -0.51 9.32
N PHE A 116 6.96 -1.76 9.38
CA PHE A 116 7.65 -2.91 8.80
C PHE A 116 7.92 -2.70 7.30
N SER A 117 6.88 -2.42 6.51
CA SER A 117 7.01 -2.26 5.06
C SER A 117 7.88 -1.06 4.68
N LEU A 118 7.80 0.03 5.45
CA LEU A 118 8.62 1.22 5.25
C LEU A 118 10.10 0.96 5.53
N VAL A 119 10.42 0.34 6.69
CA VAL A 119 11.80 -0.02 7.04
C VAL A 119 12.40 -0.97 6.01
N MET A 120 11.65 -1.99 5.62
CA MET A 120 12.06 -2.94 4.59
C MET A 120 12.36 -2.25 3.26
N CYS A 121 11.48 -1.35 2.82
CA CYS A 121 11.64 -0.56 1.60
C CYS A 121 12.92 0.31 1.66
N LEU A 122 13.15 1.02 2.77
CA LEU A 122 14.32 1.88 2.93
C LEU A 122 15.64 1.08 2.93
N LEU A 123 15.69 -0.04 3.63
CA LEU A 123 16.87 -0.91 3.68
C LEU A 123 17.19 -1.49 2.29
N ASN A 124 16.17 -1.95 1.58
CA ASN A 124 16.33 -2.47 0.23
C ASN A 124 16.78 -1.38 -0.76
N ALA A 125 16.14 -0.20 -0.73
CA ALA A 125 16.52 0.92 -1.57
C ALA A 125 17.97 1.36 -1.33
N HIS A 126 18.40 1.42 -0.06
CA HIS A 126 19.79 1.70 0.30
C HIS A 126 20.76 0.65 -0.29
N SER A 127 20.42 -0.64 -0.20
CA SER A 127 21.24 -1.71 -0.74
C SER A 127 21.30 -1.70 -2.27
N ILE A 128 20.18 -1.45 -2.95
CA ILE A 128 20.16 -1.31 -4.41
C ILE A 128 21.06 -0.15 -4.83
N LYS A 129 20.93 1.01 -4.19
CA LYS A 129 21.80 2.16 -4.45
C LYS A 129 23.28 1.82 -4.27
N LYS A 130 23.62 1.07 -3.21
CA LYS A 130 25.00 0.64 -2.91
C LYS A 130 25.57 -0.30 -3.99
N TYR A 131 24.76 -1.22 -4.53
CA TYR A 131 25.24 -2.23 -5.48
C TYR A 131 25.22 -1.77 -6.94
N THR A 132 24.27 -0.91 -7.31
CA THR A 132 24.06 -0.48 -8.69
C THR A 132 24.45 0.98 -8.95
N GLY A 133 24.59 1.81 -7.90
CA GLY A 133 24.72 3.25 -8.04
C GLY A 133 23.42 3.94 -8.48
N PHE A 134 22.30 3.21 -8.48
CA PHE A 134 21.00 3.68 -8.95
C PHE A 134 20.48 4.89 -8.15
N HIS A 135 20.13 5.96 -8.88
CA HIS A 135 19.42 7.12 -8.33
C HIS A 135 17.96 7.09 -8.81
N GLN A 136 17.05 6.99 -7.86
CA GLN A 136 15.62 6.93 -8.16
C GLN A 136 15.08 8.29 -8.60
N GLU A 137 14.45 8.37 -9.77
CA GLU A 137 13.73 9.54 -10.24
C GLU A 137 12.34 9.63 -9.57
N ILE A 138 12.28 10.30 -8.41
CA ILE A 138 11.06 10.40 -7.60
C ILE A 138 9.91 11.04 -8.39
N THR A 139 10.18 12.10 -9.15
CA THR A 139 9.15 12.86 -9.86
C THR A 139 8.40 12.03 -10.89
N LYS A 140 9.11 11.28 -11.73
CA LYS A 140 8.48 10.47 -12.77
C LYS A 140 7.84 9.20 -12.23
N THR A 141 8.38 8.67 -11.13
CA THR A 141 7.98 7.37 -10.56
C THR A 141 6.80 7.50 -9.60
N PHE A 142 6.71 8.59 -8.83
CA PHE A 142 5.68 8.77 -7.81
C PHE A 142 4.68 9.86 -8.14
N ILE A 143 5.13 11.05 -8.61
CA ILE A 143 4.23 12.22 -8.77
C ILE A 143 3.24 12.00 -9.91
N LYS A 144 3.69 11.51 -11.07
CA LYS A 144 2.78 11.28 -12.21
C LYS A 144 1.70 10.23 -11.90
N PRO A 145 2.02 9.02 -11.39
CA PRO A 145 1.00 8.06 -10.98
C PRO A 145 0.12 8.57 -9.84
N ALA A 146 0.66 9.34 -8.89
CA ALA A 146 -0.13 9.90 -7.79
C ALA A 146 -1.18 10.90 -8.28
N LEU A 147 -0.83 11.77 -9.24
CA LEU A 147 -1.78 12.71 -9.83
C LEU A 147 -2.91 11.99 -10.58
N SER A 148 -2.57 10.98 -11.39
CA SER A 148 -3.55 10.15 -12.08
C SER A 148 -4.46 9.40 -11.09
N ALA A 149 -3.87 8.81 -10.05
CA ALA A 149 -4.63 8.11 -9.02
C ALA A 149 -5.52 9.05 -8.18
N ALA A 150 -5.10 10.30 -7.95
CA ALA A 150 -5.95 11.29 -7.29
C ALA A 150 -7.20 11.60 -8.10
N VAL A 151 -7.07 11.79 -9.42
CA VAL A 151 -8.23 11.98 -10.32
C VAL A 151 -9.14 10.75 -10.27
N MET A 152 -8.59 9.54 -10.38
CA MET A 152 -9.35 8.31 -10.25
C MET A 152 -10.06 8.21 -8.90
N GLY A 153 -9.37 8.57 -7.81
CA GLY A 153 -9.94 8.56 -6.45
C GLY A 153 -11.13 9.52 -6.30
N VAL A 154 -11.06 10.70 -6.90
CA VAL A 154 -12.19 11.65 -6.93
C VAL A 154 -13.38 11.08 -7.70
N VAL A 155 -13.14 10.47 -8.86
CA VAL A 155 -14.20 9.84 -9.67
C VAL A 155 -14.84 8.68 -8.89
N CYS A 156 -14.04 7.79 -8.29
CA CYS A 156 -14.54 6.69 -7.46
C CYS A 156 -15.36 7.20 -6.26
N PHE A 157 -14.91 8.28 -5.62
CA PHE A 157 -15.65 8.89 -4.50
C PHE A 157 -17.01 9.45 -4.96
N LEU A 158 -17.05 10.15 -6.09
CA LEU A 158 -18.29 10.68 -6.66
C LEU A 158 -19.28 9.56 -7.05
N ILE A 159 -18.77 8.49 -7.67
CA ILE A 159 -19.57 7.30 -8.00
C ILE A 159 -20.14 6.66 -6.72
N GLN A 160 -19.30 6.46 -5.72
CA GLN A 160 -19.74 5.90 -4.43
C GLN A 160 -20.83 6.77 -3.79
N TYR A 161 -20.66 8.08 -3.80
CA TYR A 161 -21.65 9.02 -3.27
C TYR A 161 -22.95 8.97 -4.04
N ALA A 162 -22.90 8.98 -5.38
CA ALA A 162 -24.08 8.91 -6.24
C ALA A 162 -24.83 7.58 -6.08
N VAL A 163 -24.14 6.45 -6.04
CA VAL A 163 -24.77 5.13 -5.86
C VAL A 163 -25.41 5.00 -4.48
N GLN A 164 -24.76 5.50 -3.43
CA GLN A 164 -25.31 5.47 -2.07
C GLN A 164 -26.50 6.40 -1.88
N SER A 165 -26.68 7.42 -2.72
CA SER A 165 -27.86 8.29 -2.70
C SER A 165 -29.07 7.70 -3.41
N VAL A 166 -28.86 6.79 -4.36
CA VAL A 166 -29.94 6.19 -5.19
C VAL A 166 -30.39 4.82 -4.69
N LEU A 167 -29.44 4.00 -4.21
CA LEU A 167 -29.71 2.63 -3.76
C LEU A 167 -29.79 2.53 -2.23
N PRO A 168 -30.69 1.68 -1.68
CA PRO A 168 -30.76 1.45 -0.26
C PRO A 168 -29.44 0.85 0.25
N PHE A 169 -29.05 1.26 1.45
CA PHE A 169 -27.79 0.87 2.10
C PHE A 169 -27.76 -0.66 2.36
N GLY A 170 -27.18 -1.42 1.43
CA GLY A 170 -27.13 -2.87 1.47
C GLY A 170 -26.00 -3.47 0.64
N ARG A 171 -25.85 -4.79 0.70
CA ARG A 171 -24.79 -5.52 -0.02
C ARG A 171 -24.81 -5.26 -1.52
N VAL A 172 -25.99 -5.09 -2.12
CA VAL A 172 -26.14 -4.79 -3.55
C VAL A 172 -25.56 -3.43 -3.88
N CYS A 173 -25.82 -2.40 -3.07
CA CYS A 173 -25.25 -1.07 -3.23
C CYS A 173 -23.70 -1.11 -3.19
N PHE A 174 -23.15 -1.85 -2.22
CA PHE A 174 -21.69 -1.98 -2.09
C PHE A 174 -21.07 -2.75 -3.27
N ALA A 175 -21.71 -3.82 -3.73
CA ALA A 175 -21.25 -4.56 -4.90
C ALA A 175 -21.26 -3.69 -6.15
N VAL A 176 -22.32 -2.92 -6.39
CA VAL A 176 -22.42 -1.98 -7.52
C VAL A 176 -21.33 -0.91 -7.44
N CYS A 177 -21.08 -0.31 -6.26
CA CYS A 177 -19.99 0.65 -6.08
C CYS A 177 -18.63 0.08 -6.46
N VAL A 178 -18.34 -1.15 -6.04
CA VAL A 178 -17.06 -1.82 -6.35
C VAL A 178 -16.95 -2.15 -7.83
N ILE A 179 -18.00 -2.72 -8.43
CA ILE A 179 -18.01 -3.12 -9.85
C ILE A 179 -17.86 -1.92 -10.78
N ILE A 180 -18.51 -0.79 -10.47
CA ILE A 180 -18.42 0.42 -11.32
C ILE A 180 -17.07 1.13 -11.15
N ALA A 181 -16.44 0.99 -9.99
CA ALA A 181 -15.17 1.66 -9.68
C ALA A 181 -13.94 0.89 -10.18
N VAL A 182 -14.06 -0.40 -10.51
CA VAL A 182 -12.99 -1.25 -11.07
C VAL A 182 -13.06 -1.26 -12.59
#